data_cefe3358bcba06be88dc4124613089cb
#
_entry.id   cefe3358bcba06be88dc4124613089cb
#
_cell.length_a   1.000
_cell.length_b   1.000
_cell.length_c   1.000
_cell.angle_alpha   90.00
_cell.angle_beta   90.00
_cell.angle_gamma   90.00
#
_symmetry.space_group_name_H-M   'P 1'
#
loop_
_entity.id
_entity.type
_entity.pdbx_description
1 polymer ?
#
loop_
_entity_poly.entity_id
_entity_poly.type
_entity_poly.pdbx_seq_one_letter_code
_entity_poly.pdbx_strand_id
1 'polypeptide(L)'
;LPYDHFSPHQDLVSERLATLYELLNGSCDIVLVPVTTALQRLGPPDFLSGHTFFFRQGDKLNEAALKLQLQQAGYDPVSAVMRPGEYSIRGGLIDLFPMGSSLPYRLDLFGDEIEQIRSFDPDTQRSLYPVKEVRLLPGHEFPFNDEARTAFRGRWREVFEGDPTRCSIYKDANLGIPSAGIESYLPMFFERQSSVFDYFPRSGDPVWIISTGEIEETIRSFWKDTLSRYEFLKHDLDRPILPPKELFLDVDEFFTTSKSFARSMEAR
;
A
#
# COMPACT_ATOMS: atom_id res chain seq x y z
N LEU A 1 -0.46 15.18 -4.94
CA LEU A 1 0.39 15.73 -6.02
C LEU A 1 1.78 15.10 -5.96
N PRO A 2 2.50 14.98 -7.10
CA PRO A 2 3.90 14.53 -7.08
C PRO A 2 4.74 15.36 -6.11
N TYR A 3 5.58 14.69 -5.30
CA TYR A 3 6.46 15.32 -4.30
C TYR A 3 5.75 16.07 -3.17
N ASP A 4 4.54 15.66 -2.84
CA ASP A 4 3.83 16.24 -1.71
C ASP A 4 4.51 15.90 -0.37
N HIS A 5 4.35 16.77 0.63
CA HIS A 5 4.92 16.56 1.97
C HIS A 5 4.03 15.72 2.89
N PHE A 6 2.82 15.40 2.44
CA PHE A 6 1.81 14.72 3.23
C PHE A 6 1.63 13.29 2.73
N SER A 7 1.47 12.36 3.66
CA SER A 7 0.99 11.02 3.35
C SER A 7 -0.50 11.04 3.00
N PRO A 8 -0.95 10.12 2.14
CA PRO A 8 -2.39 9.91 1.94
C PRO A 8 -3.06 9.56 3.27
N HIS A 9 -4.36 9.90 3.38
CA HIS A 9 -5.14 9.45 4.53
C HIS A 9 -5.19 7.92 4.57
N GLN A 10 -5.14 7.34 5.78
CA GLN A 10 -5.07 5.89 5.98
C GLN A 10 -6.23 5.15 5.31
N ASP A 11 -7.43 5.74 5.29
CA ASP A 11 -8.58 5.15 4.61
C ASP A 11 -8.36 5.01 3.09
N LEU A 12 -7.71 5.99 2.45
CA LEU A 12 -7.38 5.93 1.03
C LEU A 12 -6.34 4.85 0.72
N VAL A 13 -5.36 4.70 1.59
CA VAL A 13 -4.37 3.60 1.49
C VAL A 13 -5.06 2.25 1.65
N SER A 14 -5.98 2.15 2.62
CA SER A 14 -6.80 0.98 2.88
C SER A 14 -7.62 0.56 1.66
N GLU A 15 -8.38 1.49 1.07
CA GLU A 15 -9.19 1.24 -0.13
C GLU A 15 -8.33 0.86 -1.35
N ARG A 16 -7.18 1.51 -1.50
CA ARG A 16 -6.24 1.20 -2.57
C ARG A 16 -5.67 -0.20 -2.46
N LEU A 17 -5.22 -0.61 -1.27
CA LEU A 17 -4.74 -1.97 -1.02
C LEU A 17 -5.83 -3.01 -1.26
N ALA A 18 -7.08 -2.74 -0.86
CA ALA A 18 -8.22 -3.61 -1.16
C ALA A 18 -8.42 -3.77 -2.66
N THR A 19 -8.45 -2.66 -3.40
CA THR A 19 -8.62 -2.67 -4.86
C THR A 19 -7.50 -3.44 -5.57
N LEU A 20 -6.25 -3.21 -5.17
CA LEU A 20 -5.10 -3.94 -5.72
C LEU A 20 -5.18 -5.45 -5.42
N TYR A 21 -5.64 -5.82 -4.22
CA TYR A 21 -5.85 -7.22 -3.86
C TYR A 21 -6.96 -7.86 -4.69
N GLU A 22 -8.07 -7.18 -4.91
CA GLU A 22 -9.18 -7.66 -5.76
C GLU A 22 -8.76 -7.82 -7.22
N LEU A 23 -7.98 -6.86 -7.74
CA LEU A 23 -7.37 -6.96 -9.06
C LEU A 23 -6.49 -8.22 -9.18
N LEU A 24 -5.59 -8.41 -8.24
CA LEU A 24 -4.66 -9.53 -8.23
C LEU A 24 -5.36 -10.90 -8.22
N ASN A 25 -6.49 -10.98 -7.54
CA ASN A 25 -7.29 -12.21 -7.44
C ASN A 25 -8.36 -12.35 -8.53
N GLY A 26 -8.48 -11.38 -9.44
CA GLY A 26 -9.50 -11.40 -10.50
C GLY A 26 -10.93 -11.39 -9.97
N SER A 27 -11.17 -10.75 -8.81
CA SER A 27 -12.49 -10.71 -8.17
C SER A 27 -13.34 -9.50 -8.58
N CYS A 28 -12.88 -8.69 -9.52
CA CYS A 28 -13.62 -7.57 -10.08
C CYS A 28 -13.71 -7.67 -11.60
N ASP A 29 -14.91 -7.39 -12.15
CA ASP A 29 -15.17 -7.44 -13.59
C ASP A 29 -14.77 -6.13 -14.30
N ILE A 30 -14.90 -4.99 -13.62
CA ILE A 30 -14.61 -3.65 -14.16
C ILE A 30 -13.83 -2.84 -13.14
N VAL A 31 -12.77 -2.21 -13.59
CA VAL A 31 -11.94 -1.30 -12.79
C VAL A 31 -11.83 0.05 -13.49
N LEU A 32 -12.15 1.12 -12.78
CA LEU A 32 -11.97 2.49 -13.25
C LEU A 32 -10.70 3.07 -12.64
N VAL A 33 -9.75 3.45 -13.49
CA VAL A 33 -8.47 4.01 -13.05
C VAL A 33 -8.23 5.34 -13.74
N PRO A 34 -8.11 6.45 -12.99
CA PRO A 34 -7.61 7.69 -13.56
C PRO A 34 -6.22 7.49 -14.17
N VAL A 35 -5.97 8.01 -15.36
CA VAL A 35 -4.70 7.77 -16.06
C VAL A 35 -3.49 8.23 -15.21
N THR A 36 -3.60 9.34 -14.51
CA THR A 36 -2.54 9.85 -13.63
C THR A 36 -2.24 8.92 -12.45
N THR A 37 -3.25 8.16 -11.99
CA THR A 37 -3.09 7.11 -10.98
C THR A 37 -2.41 5.88 -11.60
N ALA A 38 -2.79 5.52 -12.82
CA ALA A 38 -2.19 4.38 -13.54
C ALA A 38 -0.70 4.59 -13.87
N LEU A 39 -0.21 5.83 -13.88
CA LEU A 39 1.20 6.13 -14.05
C LEU A 39 2.05 5.83 -12.81
N GLN A 40 1.44 5.74 -11.62
CA GLN A 40 2.20 5.56 -10.39
C GLN A 40 2.91 4.19 -10.37
N ARG A 41 4.16 4.19 -9.97
CA ARG A 41 4.87 2.95 -9.65
C ARG A 41 4.40 2.44 -8.29
N LEU A 42 4.26 1.13 -8.21
CA LEU A 42 3.73 0.40 -7.06
C LEU A 42 4.76 -0.60 -6.55
N GLY A 43 4.57 -1.07 -5.34
CA GLY A 43 5.22 -2.28 -4.87
C GLY A 43 4.81 -3.49 -5.72
N PRO A 44 5.62 -4.56 -5.75
CA PRO A 44 5.30 -5.76 -6.52
C PRO A 44 4.09 -6.49 -5.93
N PRO A 45 3.25 -7.16 -6.76
CA PRO A 45 2.11 -7.95 -6.31
C PRO A 45 2.46 -9.00 -5.25
N ASP A 46 3.66 -9.59 -5.34
CA ASP A 46 4.15 -10.58 -4.37
C ASP A 46 4.27 -10.03 -2.95
N PHE A 47 4.54 -8.73 -2.80
CA PHE A 47 4.52 -8.09 -1.50
C PHE A 47 3.11 -8.12 -0.89
N LEU A 48 2.10 -7.73 -1.66
CA LEU A 48 0.72 -7.71 -1.19
C LEU A 48 0.21 -9.12 -0.85
N SER A 49 0.44 -10.09 -1.73
CA SER A 49 0.03 -11.49 -1.48
C SER A 49 0.80 -12.13 -0.34
N GLY A 50 2.11 -11.88 -0.23
CA GLY A 50 2.96 -12.42 0.82
C GLY A 50 2.71 -11.83 2.21
N HIS A 51 2.07 -10.66 2.30
CA HIS A 51 1.71 -10.00 3.56
C HIS A 51 0.19 -9.96 3.80
N THR A 52 -0.57 -10.79 3.09
CA THR A 52 -2.01 -10.99 3.32
C THR A 52 -2.22 -12.24 4.15
N PHE A 53 -2.93 -12.12 5.26
CA PHE A 53 -3.22 -13.20 6.19
C PHE A 53 -4.72 -13.37 6.37
N PHE A 54 -5.10 -14.57 6.81
CA PHE A 54 -6.48 -14.91 7.14
C PHE A 54 -6.55 -15.44 8.56
N PHE A 55 -7.55 -15.01 9.30
CA PHE A 55 -7.89 -15.57 10.61
C PHE A 55 -9.27 -16.20 10.51
N ARG A 56 -9.38 -17.46 10.92
CA ARG A 56 -10.63 -18.22 10.88
C ARG A 56 -11.01 -18.68 12.27
N GLN A 57 -12.29 -18.79 12.50
CA GLN A 57 -12.79 -19.45 13.71
C GLN A 57 -12.22 -20.89 13.77
N GLY A 58 -11.68 -21.27 14.92
CA GLY A 58 -10.98 -22.54 15.15
C GLY A 58 -9.48 -22.53 14.87
N ASP A 59 -8.93 -21.44 14.29
CA ASP A 59 -7.47 -21.30 14.11
C ASP A 59 -6.77 -21.16 15.47
N LYS A 60 -5.58 -21.76 15.56
CA LYS A 60 -4.71 -21.57 16.72
C LYS A 60 -3.80 -20.37 16.53
N LEU A 61 -3.77 -19.50 17.53
CA LEU A 61 -2.95 -18.30 17.54
C LEU A 61 -1.99 -18.31 18.71
N ASN A 62 -0.72 -18.02 18.42
CA ASN A 62 0.23 -17.63 19.44
C ASN A 62 0.24 -16.09 19.54
N GLU A 63 -0.15 -15.55 20.69
CA GLU A 63 -0.29 -14.09 20.89
C GLU A 63 1.01 -13.32 20.60
N ALA A 64 2.16 -13.85 21.06
CA ALA A 64 3.45 -13.20 20.84
C ALA A 64 3.84 -13.21 19.34
N ALA A 65 3.63 -14.32 18.66
CA ALA A 65 3.85 -14.44 17.22
C ALA A 65 2.92 -13.52 16.43
N LEU A 66 1.63 -13.46 16.79
CA LEU A 66 0.66 -12.58 16.18
C LEU A 66 1.05 -11.11 16.35
N LYS A 67 1.44 -10.70 17.55
CA LYS A 67 1.88 -9.33 17.81
C LYS A 67 3.06 -8.94 16.90
N LEU A 68 4.05 -9.82 16.79
CA LEU A 68 5.19 -9.60 15.89
C LEU A 68 4.75 -9.52 14.42
N GLN A 69 3.86 -10.41 14.00
CA GLN A 69 3.30 -10.42 12.64
C GLN A 69 2.54 -9.14 12.31
N LEU A 70 1.70 -8.65 13.22
CA LEU A 70 0.96 -7.40 13.05
C LEU A 70 1.90 -6.19 12.95
N GLN A 71 2.91 -6.14 13.81
CA GLN A 71 3.94 -5.09 13.76
C GLN A 71 4.73 -5.11 12.45
N GLN A 72 5.13 -6.29 11.99
CA GLN A 72 5.83 -6.45 10.71
C GLN A 72 4.94 -6.11 9.51
N ALA A 73 3.64 -6.36 9.62
CA ALA A 73 2.65 -5.96 8.63
C ALA A 73 2.32 -4.46 8.65
N GLY A 74 2.89 -3.69 9.59
CA GLY A 74 2.72 -2.24 9.69
C GLY A 74 1.46 -1.80 10.42
N TYR A 75 0.92 -2.65 11.32
CA TYR A 75 -0.22 -2.31 12.17
C TYR A 75 0.25 -1.65 13.47
N ASP A 76 -0.45 -0.60 13.87
CA ASP A 76 -0.16 0.18 15.07
C ASP A 76 -0.88 -0.36 16.31
N PRO A 77 -0.17 -0.60 17.43
CA PRO A 77 -0.79 -0.97 18.69
C PRO A 77 -1.46 0.23 19.34
N VAL A 78 -2.74 0.09 19.66
CA VAL A 78 -3.56 1.14 20.29
C VAL A 78 -4.32 0.58 21.50
N SER A 79 -4.83 1.48 22.37
CA SER A 79 -5.70 1.09 23.49
C SER A 79 -7.13 0.78 23.05
N ALA A 80 -7.63 1.48 22.02
CA ALA A 80 -8.95 1.26 21.41
C ALA A 80 -8.82 1.42 19.90
N VAL A 81 -9.29 0.44 19.16
CA VAL A 81 -9.20 0.39 17.70
C VAL A 81 -10.30 1.24 17.08
N MET A 82 -9.92 2.22 16.27
CA MET A 82 -10.80 3.21 15.66
C MET A 82 -10.66 3.30 14.14
N ARG A 83 -9.48 2.96 13.58
CA ARG A 83 -9.15 3.18 12.17
C ARG A 83 -8.46 1.97 11.55
N PRO A 84 -8.55 1.79 10.21
CA PRO A 84 -7.77 0.77 9.50
C PRO A 84 -6.28 0.85 9.84
N GLY A 85 -5.64 -0.31 10.01
CA GLY A 85 -4.23 -0.41 10.39
C GLY A 85 -3.96 -0.40 11.89
N GLU A 86 -4.99 -0.39 12.74
CA GLU A 86 -4.85 -0.43 14.20
C GLU A 86 -5.18 -1.82 14.77
N TYR A 87 -4.51 -2.16 15.89
CA TYR A 87 -4.84 -3.35 16.66
C TYR A 87 -4.70 -3.14 18.17
N SER A 88 -5.42 -3.96 18.95
CA SER A 88 -5.32 -3.99 20.42
C SER A 88 -5.39 -5.43 20.92
N ILE A 89 -4.49 -5.81 21.81
CA ILE A 89 -4.47 -7.14 22.44
C ILE A 89 -4.66 -6.96 23.94
N ARG A 90 -5.70 -7.58 24.49
CA ARG A 90 -6.08 -7.45 25.92
C ARG A 90 -6.53 -8.79 26.45
N GLY A 91 -5.61 -9.56 27.02
CA GLY A 91 -5.91 -10.92 27.45
C GLY A 91 -6.35 -11.79 26.26
N GLY A 92 -7.44 -12.54 26.42
CA GLY A 92 -7.99 -13.37 25.33
C GLY A 92 -8.76 -12.60 24.25
N LEU A 93 -8.72 -11.26 24.21
CA LEU A 93 -9.39 -10.42 23.22
C LEU A 93 -8.37 -9.74 22.30
N ILE A 94 -8.55 -9.90 21.00
CA ILE A 94 -7.75 -9.23 19.98
C ILE A 94 -8.70 -8.42 19.10
N ASP A 95 -8.56 -7.12 19.14
CA ASP A 95 -9.28 -6.18 18.27
C ASP A 95 -8.39 -5.79 17.10
N LEU A 96 -8.89 -5.87 15.89
CA LEU A 96 -8.18 -5.56 14.63
C LEU A 96 -9.06 -4.69 13.75
N PHE A 97 -8.47 -3.68 13.12
CA PHE A 97 -9.12 -3.00 12.00
C PHE A 97 -8.32 -3.27 10.72
N PRO A 98 -8.67 -4.33 9.97
CA PRO A 98 -7.90 -4.69 8.79
C PRO A 98 -7.95 -3.62 7.71
N MET A 99 -6.85 -3.40 7.02
CA MET A 99 -6.83 -2.63 5.79
C MET A 99 -7.76 -3.29 4.77
N GLY A 100 -8.54 -2.48 4.06
CA GLY A 100 -9.55 -2.94 3.12
C GLY A 100 -10.88 -3.39 3.75
N SER A 101 -11.05 -3.21 5.06
CA SER A 101 -12.30 -3.49 5.75
C SER A 101 -13.04 -2.19 6.11
N SER A 102 -14.36 -2.23 6.05
CA SER A 102 -15.22 -1.11 6.51
C SER A 102 -15.49 -1.13 8.01
N LEU A 103 -15.23 -2.26 8.67
CA LEU A 103 -15.44 -2.46 10.10
C LEU A 103 -14.25 -3.18 10.73
N PRO A 104 -13.97 -2.89 12.02
CA PRO A 104 -13.03 -3.67 12.80
C PRO A 104 -13.65 -4.98 13.28
N TYR A 105 -12.76 -5.91 13.69
CA TYR A 105 -13.13 -7.23 14.17
C TYR A 105 -12.50 -7.51 15.52
N ARG A 106 -13.27 -8.24 16.34
CA ARG A 106 -12.88 -8.76 17.65
C ARG A 106 -12.78 -10.26 17.58
N LEU A 107 -11.57 -10.78 17.87
CA LEU A 107 -11.30 -12.21 18.01
C LEU A 107 -11.33 -12.54 19.50
N ASP A 108 -12.24 -13.43 19.90
CA ASP A 108 -12.29 -14.00 21.24
C ASP A 108 -11.48 -15.29 21.24
N LEU A 109 -10.48 -15.39 22.11
CA LEU A 109 -9.65 -16.59 22.26
C LEU A 109 -10.07 -17.39 23.48
N PHE A 110 -10.18 -18.70 23.29
CA PHE A 110 -10.21 -19.67 24.37
C PHE A 110 -8.86 -20.43 24.39
N GLY A 111 -8.01 -20.08 25.34
CA GLY A 111 -6.62 -20.53 25.32
C GLY A 111 -5.87 -19.95 24.12
N ASP A 112 -5.43 -20.81 23.20
CA ASP A 112 -4.73 -20.47 21.96
C ASP A 112 -5.62 -20.55 20.70
N GLU A 113 -6.92 -20.87 20.84
CA GLU A 113 -7.86 -21.07 19.72
C GLU A 113 -8.82 -19.89 19.59
N ILE A 114 -9.08 -19.45 18.35
CA ILE A 114 -10.10 -18.46 18.04
C ILE A 114 -11.47 -19.11 18.22
N GLU A 115 -12.14 -18.83 19.34
CA GLU A 115 -13.48 -19.35 19.63
C GLU A 115 -14.54 -18.63 18.78
N GLN A 116 -14.41 -17.30 18.65
CA GLN A 116 -15.36 -16.49 17.91
C GLN A 116 -14.69 -15.27 17.28
N ILE A 117 -15.21 -14.85 16.13
CA ILE A 117 -14.87 -13.58 15.50
C ILE A 117 -16.15 -12.77 15.29
N ARG A 118 -16.14 -11.51 15.71
CA ARG A 118 -17.26 -10.58 15.56
C ARG A 118 -16.79 -9.25 15.01
N SER A 119 -17.56 -8.65 14.10
CA SER A 119 -17.38 -7.23 13.80
C SER A 119 -17.85 -6.39 14.97
N PHE A 120 -17.34 -5.17 15.08
CA PHE A 120 -17.79 -4.21 16.08
C PHE A 120 -17.80 -2.79 15.51
N ASP A 121 -18.57 -1.93 16.17
CA ASP A 121 -18.64 -0.52 15.83
C ASP A 121 -17.47 0.22 16.49
N PRO A 122 -16.62 0.93 15.72
CA PRO A 122 -15.42 1.57 16.26
C PRO A 122 -15.71 2.71 17.24
N ASP A 123 -16.85 3.42 17.09
CA ASP A 123 -17.20 4.55 17.94
C ASP A 123 -17.75 4.08 19.29
N THR A 124 -18.62 3.09 19.27
CA THR A 124 -19.26 2.56 20.48
C THR A 124 -18.54 1.37 21.10
N GLN A 125 -17.61 0.76 20.37
CA GLN A 125 -16.87 -0.46 20.74
C GLN A 125 -17.78 -1.69 20.98
N ARG A 126 -19.03 -1.64 20.51
CA ARG A 126 -20.01 -2.73 20.67
C ARG A 126 -19.95 -3.70 19.52
N SER A 127 -19.97 -5.01 19.84
CA SER A 127 -20.05 -6.07 18.84
C SER A 127 -21.34 -5.97 18.04
N LEU A 128 -21.24 -6.23 16.72
CA LEU A 128 -22.36 -6.17 15.78
C LEU A 128 -22.81 -7.58 15.38
N TYR A 129 -22.04 -8.27 14.55
CA TYR A 129 -22.41 -9.59 14.04
C TYR A 129 -21.21 -10.53 13.96
N PRO A 130 -21.43 -11.87 14.05
CA PRO A 130 -20.38 -12.85 13.93
C PRO A 130 -19.95 -13.01 12.46
N VAL A 131 -18.65 -13.29 12.27
CA VAL A 131 -18.08 -13.68 10.99
C VAL A 131 -17.22 -14.93 11.19
N LYS A 132 -16.98 -15.70 10.12
CA LYS A 132 -16.18 -16.93 10.19
C LYS A 132 -14.70 -16.71 9.86
N GLU A 133 -14.41 -15.68 9.11
CA GLU A 133 -13.08 -15.39 8.60
C GLU A 133 -12.86 -13.88 8.51
N VAL A 134 -11.64 -13.46 8.74
CA VAL A 134 -11.16 -12.08 8.55
C VAL A 134 -9.89 -12.13 7.71
N ARG A 135 -9.87 -11.33 6.65
CA ARG A 135 -8.67 -11.07 5.84
C ARG A 135 -7.92 -9.86 6.40
N LEU A 136 -6.62 -10.01 6.56
CA LEU A 136 -5.72 -8.95 6.98
C LEU A 136 -4.77 -8.60 5.83
N LEU A 137 -4.93 -7.44 5.21
CA LEU A 137 -3.99 -6.85 4.27
C LEU A 137 -2.85 -6.15 5.01
N PRO A 138 -1.68 -5.89 4.38
CA PRO A 138 -0.61 -5.13 5.03
C PRO A 138 -1.06 -3.72 5.42
N GLY A 139 -0.51 -3.17 6.49
CA GLY A 139 -0.82 -1.83 7.00
C GLY A 139 -0.24 -0.70 6.16
N HIS A 140 0.79 -1.00 5.36
CA HIS A 140 1.46 -0.06 4.45
C HIS A 140 1.60 -0.67 3.05
N GLU A 141 1.81 0.19 2.04
CA GLU A 141 2.07 -0.23 0.64
C GLU A 141 3.53 -0.68 0.42
N PHE A 142 4.34 -0.72 1.47
CA PHE A 142 5.76 -1.09 1.46
C PHE A 142 6.14 -1.83 2.76
N PRO A 143 7.17 -2.71 2.72
CA PRO A 143 7.67 -3.36 3.92
C PRO A 143 8.40 -2.34 4.81
N PHE A 144 8.23 -2.46 6.12
CA PHE A 144 8.87 -1.53 7.08
C PHE A 144 9.55 -2.24 8.27
N ASN A 145 9.88 -3.51 8.10
CA ASN A 145 10.68 -4.28 9.05
C ASN A 145 12.17 -3.87 9.03
N ASP A 146 12.97 -4.41 9.92
CA ASP A 146 14.40 -4.07 10.05
C ASP A 146 15.20 -4.31 8.76
N GLU A 147 14.88 -5.38 8.03
CA GLU A 147 15.51 -5.72 6.76
C GLU A 147 15.19 -4.67 5.68
N ALA A 148 13.93 -4.34 5.52
CA ALA A 148 13.48 -3.33 4.57
C ALA A 148 14.06 -1.94 4.87
N ARG A 149 14.13 -1.56 6.16
CA ARG A 149 14.75 -0.30 6.59
C ARG A 149 16.26 -0.29 6.34
N THR A 150 16.92 -1.43 6.46
CA THR A 150 18.36 -1.56 6.15
C THR A 150 18.59 -1.42 4.64
N ALA A 151 17.77 -2.05 3.81
CA ALA A 151 17.80 -1.90 2.36
C ALA A 151 17.52 -0.44 1.93
N PHE A 152 16.50 0.19 2.52
CA PHE A 152 16.20 1.61 2.32
C PHE A 152 17.39 2.52 2.59
N ARG A 153 18.08 2.33 3.71
CA ARG A 153 19.29 3.11 4.05
C ARG A 153 20.44 2.90 3.06
N GLY A 154 20.63 1.67 2.59
CA GLY A 154 21.61 1.36 1.57
C GLY A 154 21.35 2.13 0.29
N ARG A 155 20.14 1.98 -0.26
CA ARG A 155 19.72 2.66 -1.50
C ARG A 155 19.71 4.18 -1.36
N TRP A 156 19.35 4.71 -0.21
CA TRP A 156 19.42 6.16 0.05
C TRP A 156 20.82 6.72 -0.19
N ARG A 157 21.84 6.04 0.36
CA ARG A 157 23.26 6.45 0.22
C ARG A 157 23.81 6.25 -1.17
N GLU A 158 23.23 5.36 -1.95
CA GLU A 158 23.61 5.13 -3.37
C GLU A 158 23.02 6.21 -4.28
N VAL A 159 21.82 6.70 -3.97
CA VAL A 159 21.03 7.60 -4.82
C VAL A 159 21.27 9.07 -4.47
N PHE A 160 21.35 9.38 -3.17
CA PHE A 160 21.45 10.77 -2.71
C PHE A 160 22.83 11.09 -2.16
N GLU A 161 23.34 12.23 -2.57
CA GLU A 161 24.58 12.79 -2.05
C GLU A 161 24.36 13.54 -0.72
N GLY A 162 25.45 13.70 0.04
CA GLY A 162 25.44 14.46 1.29
C GLY A 162 25.16 13.63 2.53
N ASP A 163 24.91 14.32 3.65
CA ASP A 163 24.64 13.69 4.93
C ASP A 163 23.16 13.29 5.03
N PRO A 164 22.83 11.99 5.00
CA PRO A 164 21.44 11.54 5.05
C PRO A 164 20.73 11.91 6.37
N THR A 165 21.48 12.18 7.44
CA THR A 165 20.89 12.55 8.72
C THR A 165 20.29 13.98 8.72
N ARG A 166 20.47 14.74 7.68
CA ARG A 166 19.79 16.03 7.48
C ARG A 166 18.31 15.83 7.15
N CYS A 167 17.95 14.74 6.46
CA CYS A 167 16.57 14.44 6.11
C CYS A 167 15.83 13.78 7.28
N SER A 168 14.70 14.35 7.69
CA SER A 168 13.85 13.81 8.78
C SER A 168 13.32 12.42 8.42
N ILE A 169 12.89 12.18 7.16
CA ILE A 169 12.39 10.90 6.70
C ILE A 169 13.44 9.78 6.87
N TYR A 170 14.71 10.06 6.54
CA TYR A 170 15.77 9.09 6.75
C TYR A 170 16.00 8.79 8.24
N LYS A 171 15.99 9.83 9.10
CA LYS A 171 16.16 9.66 10.56
C LYS A 171 15.01 8.85 11.15
N ASP A 172 13.79 9.20 10.80
CA ASP A 172 12.58 8.54 11.30
C ASP A 172 12.52 7.07 10.84
N ALA A 173 12.86 6.80 9.59
CA ALA A 173 12.96 5.44 9.08
C ALA A 173 14.00 4.61 9.86
N ASN A 174 15.12 5.18 10.27
CA ASN A 174 16.08 4.50 11.15
C ASN A 174 15.49 4.11 12.50
N LEU A 175 14.60 4.95 13.04
CA LEU A 175 13.91 4.72 14.31
C LEU A 175 12.68 3.81 14.18
N GLY A 176 12.33 3.37 12.97
CA GLY A 176 11.14 2.58 12.73
C GLY A 176 9.86 3.41 12.71
N ILE A 177 9.97 4.71 12.43
CA ILE A 177 8.83 5.63 12.34
C ILE A 177 8.54 5.93 10.87
N PRO A 178 7.38 5.52 10.32
CA PRO A 178 6.96 5.88 8.97
C PRO A 178 6.45 7.33 8.98
N SER A 179 7.35 8.28 8.75
CA SER A 179 7.00 9.70 8.76
C SER A 179 6.24 10.13 7.50
N ALA A 180 5.50 11.24 7.63
CA ALA A 180 4.69 11.77 6.53
C ALA A 180 5.53 12.04 5.27
N GLY A 181 5.03 11.60 4.11
CA GLY A 181 5.66 11.73 2.81
C GLY A 181 6.68 10.64 2.47
N ILE A 182 6.84 9.62 3.32
CA ILE A 182 7.74 8.48 3.07
C ILE A 182 7.35 7.70 1.80
N GLU A 183 6.11 7.78 1.38
CA GLU A 183 5.58 7.14 0.16
C GLU A 183 6.25 7.68 -1.11
N SER A 184 6.78 8.90 -1.08
CA SER A 184 7.58 9.47 -2.17
C SER A 184 8.92 8.74 -2.38
N TYR A 185 9.30 7.88 -1.45
CA TYR A 185 10.50 7.04 -1.50
C TYR A 185 10.18 5.55 -1.60
N LEU A 186 8.95 5.20 -1.97
CA LEU A 186 8.50 3.81 -2.13
C LEU A 186 9.45 2.95 -2.96
N PRO A 187 10.06 3.45 -4.07
CA PRO A 187 11.03 2.67 -4.84
C PRO A 187 12.24 2.19 -4.04
N MET A 188 12.58 2.85 -2.94
CA MET A 188 13.71 2.48 -2.10
C MET A 188 13.46 1.28 -1.18
N PHE A 189 12.19 0.86 -1.06
CA PHE A 189 11.81 -0.32 -0.26
C PHE A 189 11.79 -1.62 -1.06
N PHE A 190 11.89 -1.55 -2.40
CA PHE A 190 11.79 -2.71 -3.28
C PHE A 190 12.98 -2.82 -4.22
N GLU A 191 13.40 -4.03 -4.52
CA GLU A 191 14.41 -4.28 -5.57
C GLU A 191 13.84 -4.04 -6.96
N ARG A 192 12.55 -4.30 -7.14
CA ARG A 192 11.82 -4.11 -8.39
C ARG A 192 10.52 -3.39 -8.12
N GLN A 193 10.25 -2.41 -8.94
CA GLN A 193 8.99 -1.69 -8.96
C GLN A 193 8.02 -2.35 -9.92
N SER A 194 6.73 -2.13 -9.67
CA SER A 194 5.62 -2.58 -10.49
C SER A 194 4.70 -1.41 -10.84
N SER A 195 3.68 -1.69 -11.60
CA SER A 195 2.61 -0.77 -11.96
C SER A 195 1.26 -1.45 -11.79
N VAL A 196 0.15 -0.74 -11.97
CA VAL A 196 -1.18 -1.33 -11.93
C VAL A 196 -1.34 -2.49 -12.92
N PHE A 197 -0.62 -2.46 -14.04
CA PHE A 197 -0.65 -3.51 -15.06
C PHE A 197 -0.11 -4.86 -14.56
N ASP A 198 0.75 -4.87 -13.56
CA ASP A 198 1.29 -6.08 -12.97
C ASP A 198 0.31 -6.78 -12.03
N TYR A 199 -0.74 -6.06 -11.61
CA TYR A 199 -1.81 -6.58 -10.76
C TYR A 199 -2.97 -7.20 -11.55
N PHE A 200 -3.03 -7.02 -12.86
CA PHE A 200 -4.06 -7.66 -13.67
C PHE A 200 -3.82 -9.18 -13.77
N PRO A 201 -4.90 -10.00 -13.72
CA PRO A 201 -4.79 -11.44 -13.89
C PRO A 201 -4.13 -11.78 -15.24
N ARG A 202 -3.18 -12.70 -15.20
CA ARG A 202 -2.48 -13.19 -16.41
C ARG A 202 -3.05 -14.51 -16.93
N SER A 203 -3.96 -15.11 -16.18
CA SER A 203 -4.66 -16.36 -16.51
C SER A 203 -6.16 -16.15 -16.41
N GLY A 204 -6.94 -16.77 -17.28
CA GLY A 204 -8.37 -16.61 -17.34
C GLY A 204 -8.84 -15.81 -18.55
N ASP A 205 -9.94 -15.08 -18.41
CA ASP A 205 -10.49 -14.23 -19.46
C ASP A 205 -9.54 -13.05 -19.76
N PRO A 206 -9.47 -12.61 -21.04
CA PRO A 206 -8.58 -11.53 -21.43
C PRO A 206 -9.00 -10.20 -20.79
N VAL A 207 -8.03 -9.51 -20.20
CA VAL A 207 -8.23 -8.16 -19.69
C VAL A 207 -8.25 -7.17 -20.85
N TRP A 208 -9.32 -6.37 -20.92
CA TRP A 208 -9.49 -5.33 -21.92
C TRP A 208 -9.22 -3.96 -21.30
N ILE A 209 -8.34 -3.19 -21.95
CA ILE A 209 -8.11 -1.80 -21.60
C ILE A 209 -8.95 -0.94 -22.54
N ILE A 210 -9.93 -0.25 -21.98
CA ILE A 210 -10.78 0.70 -22.72
C ILE A 210 -10.32 2.10 -22.32
N SER A 211 -9.93 2.90 -23.30
CA SER A 211 -9.39 4.22 -23.06
C SER A 211 -10.07 5.28 -23.95
N THR A 212 -10.11 6.52 -23.45
CA THR A 212 -10.52 7.69 -24.22
C THR A 212 -9.36 8.19 -25.10
N GLY A 213 -9.66 8.93 -26.16
CA GLY A 213 -8.66 9.44 -27.11
C GLY A 213 -7.67 10.47 -26.56
N GLU A 214 -7.86 10.97 -25.33
CA GLU A 214 -7.05 12.06 -24.73
C GLU A 214 -5.97 11.57 -23.76
N ILE A 215 -5.79 10.26 -23.61
CA ILE A 215 -4.85 9.69 -22.64
C ILE A 215 -3.42 10.20 -22.85
N GLU A 216 -2.92 10.22 -24.08
CA GLU A 216 -1.54 10.64 -24.34
C GLU A 216 -1.32 12.11 -23.96
N GLU A 217 -2.26 12.99 -24.28
CA GLU A 217 -2.16 14.41 -23.92
C GLU A 217 -2.18 14.60 -22.40
N THR A 218 -3.06 13.86 -21.70
CA THR A 218 -3.13 13.88 -20.24
C THR A 218 -1.82 13.41 -19.61
N ILE A 219 -1.20 12.33 -20.13
CA ILE A 219 0.10 11.84 -19.64
C ILE A 219 1.19 12.89 -19.87
N ARG A 220 1.25 13.49 -21.06
CA ARG A 220 2.24 14.53 -21.39
C ARG A 220 2.10 15.76 -20.50
N SER A 221 0.87 16.19 -20.23
CA SER A 221 0.61 17.30 -19.30
C SER A 221 1.05 16.97 -17.89
N PHE A 222 0.70 15.80 -17.38
CA PHE A 222 1.14 15.31 -16.08
C PHE A 222 2.68 15.31 -15.95
N TRP A 223 3.38 14.83 -16.98
CA TRP A 223 4.84 14.77 -16.99
C TRP A 223 5.47 16.17 -17.02
N LYS A 224 4.91 17.09 -17.79
CA LYS A 224 5.36 18.48 -17.84
C LYS A 224 5.29 19.12 -16.45
N ASP A 225 4.16 18.96 -15.76
CA ASP A 225 3.96 19.53 -14.43
C ASP A 225 4.86 18.86 -13.39
N THR A 226 5.01 17.53 -13.47
CA THR A 226 5.88 16.75 -12.57
C THR A 226 7.35 17.14 -12.72
N LEU A 227 7.83 17.27 -13.96
CA LEU A 227 9.20 17.71 -14.24
C LEU A 227 9.44 19.14 -13.73
N SER A 228 8.50 20.06 -13.93
CA SER A 228 8.60 21.42 -13.42
C SER A 228 8.74 21.45 -11.89
N ARG A 229 7.94 20.64 -11.17
CA ARG A 229 8.05 20.51 -9.71
C ARG A 229 9.38 19.89 -9.28
N TYR A 230 9.81 18.84 -9.98
CA TYR A 230 11.09 18.19 -9.70
C TYR A 230 12.25 19.18 -9.85
N GLU A 231 12.32 19.92 -10.97
CA GLU A 231 13.37 20.94 -11.19
C GLU A 231 13.41 22.00 -10.10
N PHE A 232 12.26 22.38 -9.57
CA PHE A 232 12.18 23.35 -8.46
C PHE A 232 12.66 22.76 -7.13
N LEU A 233 12.34 21.49 -6.84
CA LEU A 233 12.59 20.89 -5.52
C LEU A 233 13.90 20.10 -5.42
N LYS A 234 14.49 19.66 -6.53
CA LYS A 234 15.65 18.74 -6.53
C LYS A 234 16.92 19.28 -5.84
N HIS A 235 16.95 20.59 -5.55
CA HIS A 235 18.10 21.22 -4.89
C HIS A 235 17.98 21.28 -3.37
N ASP A 236 16.88 20.81 -2.80
CA ASP A 236 16.69 20.74 -1.36
C ASP A 236 17.48 19.55 -0.78
N LEU A 237 18.62 19.86 -0.17
CA LEU A 237 19.50 18.86 0.46
C LEU A 237 18.93 18.29 1.77
N ASP A 238 17.99 18.98 2.38
CA ASP A 238 17.34 18.51 3.61
C ASP A 238 16.17 17.57 3.31
N ARG A 239 15.68 17.61 2.06
CA ARG A 239 14.68 16.69 1.54
C ARG A 239 14.98 16.32 0.08
N PRO A 240 16.04 15.54 -0.17
CA PRO A 240 16.34 15.09 -1.52
C PRO A 240 15.20 14.22 -2.06
N ILE A 241 14.88 14.37 -3.33
CA ILE A 241 13.76 13.70 -3.99
C ILE A 241 14.22 12.82 -5.14
N LEU A 242 13.50 11.73 -5.38
CA LEU A 242 13.77 10.83 -6.50
C LEU A 242 13.40 11.47 -7.85
N PRO A 243 14.14 11.15 -8.94
CA PRO A 243 13.74 11.56 -10.27
C PRO A 243 12.33 11.05 -10.62
N PRO A 244 11.54 11.80 -11.42
CA PRO A 244 10.15 11.42 -11.75
C PRO A 244 10.00 10.00 -12.33
N LYS A 245 10.97 9.53 -13.10
CA LYS A 245 10.96 8.17 -13.68
C LYS A 245 11.01 7.06 -12.63
N GLU A 246 11.53 7.34 -11.44
CA GLU A 246 11.52 6.38 -10.34
C GLU A 246 10.12 6.25 -9.70
N LEU A 247 9.25 7.24 -9.88
CA LEU A 247 7.93 7.30 -9.25
C LEU A 247 6.78 7.04 -10.22
N PHE A 248 6.99 7.32 -11.51
CA PHE A 248 5.93 7.28 -12.52
C PHE A 248 6.41 6.63 -13.83
N LEU A 249 5.50 5.94 -14.49
CA LEU A 249 5.68 5.49 -15.87
C LEU A 249 5.70 6.70 -16.80
N ASP A 250 6.63 6.74 -17.74
CA ASP A 250 6.58 7.74 -18.81
C ASP A 250 5.60 7.31 -19.93
N VAL A 251 5.43 8.15 -20.94
CA VAL A 251 4.51 7.91 -22.05
C VAL A 251 4.85 6.60 -22.78
N ASP A 252 6.12 6.36 -23.04
CA ASP A 252 6.57 5.18 -23.82
C ASP A 252 6.41 3.91 -22.99
N GLU A 253 6.76 3.95 -21.73
CA GLU A 253 6.57 2.83 -20.79
C GLU A 253 5.10 2.48 -20.63
N PHE A 254 4.23 3.48 -20.43
CA PHE A 254 2.79 3.27 -20.29
C PHE A 254 2.21 2.57 -21.50
N PHE A 255 2.47 3.09 -22.71
CA PHE A 255 1.96 2.49 -23.92
C PHE A 255 2.61 1.14 -24.24
N THR A 256 3.89 0.96 -23.95
CA THR A 256 4.56 -0.33 -24.14
C THR A 256 3.96 -1.40 -23.24
N THR A 257 3.74 -1.07 -21.96
CA THR A 257 3.16 -2.01 -20.98
C THR A 257 1.71 -2.31 -21.32
N SER A 258 0.92 -1.30 -21.69
CA SER A 258 -0.48 -1.49 -22.05
C SER A 258 -0.68 -2.30 -23.33
N LYS A 259 0.32 -2.37 -24.24
CA LYS A 259 0.27 -3.18 -25.46
C LYS A 259 0.17 -4.69 -25.21
N SER A 260 0.56 -5.15 -24.05
CA SER A 260 0.45 -6.58 -23.68
C SER A 260 -1.00 -7.03 -23.40
N PHE A 261 -1.94 -6.09 -23.34
CA PHE A 261 -3.35 -6.33 -23.07
C PHE A 261 -4.20 -6.07 -24.31
N ALA A 262 -5.36 -6.72 -24.39
CA ALA A 262 -6.38 -6.37 -25.39
C ALA A 262 -6.84 -4.92 -25.18
N ARG A 263 -7.05 -4.17 -26.26
CA ARG A 263 -7.35 -2.73 -26.17
C ARG A 263 -8.49 -2.34 -27.07
N SER A 264 -9.33 -1.46 -26.56
CA SER A 264 -10.32 -0.70 -27.37
C SER A 264 -10.15 0.78 -27.06
N MET A 265 -10.20 1.60 -28.08
CA MET A 265 -10.18 3.05 -27.94
C MET A 265 -11.54 3.57 -28.37
N GLU A 266 -12.25 4.24 -27.47
CA GLU A 266 -13.48 4.94 -27.88
C GLU A 266 -13.12 6.10 -28.80
N ALA A 267 -13.64 6.04 -30.03
CA ALA A 267 -13.65 7.20 -30.89
C ALA A 267 -14.71 8.19 -30.37
N ARG A 268 -14.36 9.45 -30.30
CA ARG A 268 -15.30 10.54 -30.01
C ARG A 268 -16.35 10.65 -31.09
#